data_50648bf280a2f7f44796ae3337519ee4
#
_entry.id   50648bf280a2f7f44796ae3337519ee4
#
_cell.length_a   1.000
_cell.length_b   1.000
_cell.length_c   1.000
_cell.angle_alpha   90.00
_cell.angle_beta   90.00
_cell.angle_gamma   90.00
#
_symmetry.space_group_name_H-M   'P 1'
#
loop_
_entity.id
_entity.type
_entity.pdbx_description
1 polymer ?
#
loop_
_entity_poly.entity_id
_entity_poly.type
_entity_poly.pdbx_seq_one_letter_code
_entity_poly.pdbx_strand_id
1 'polypeptide(L)'
;PTGAPDRNGKKITVVDIPKLIGIGYFNATSKGIADAAAELGNVEAKTDGPTKANIDEQITFIDNYITSGVDGILFAANDPVAIAPVLKKALSKGINVVGYDANATPDARQWFVNQAEFNGIAKAMVDNMAKEIGEEGSFAIVTSTFTTPNQARWIAEMAAYTAACHLKMKWLETVEAQEDNTL
;
A
#
# COMPACT_ATOMS: atom_id res chain seq x y z
N PRO A 1 -9.95 2.39 -20.76
CA PRO A 1 -8.92 3.42 -20.95
C PRO A 1 -8.55 3.46 -22.40
N THR A 2 -8.83 4.60 -23.02
CA THR A 2 -8.42 4.87 -24.39
C THR A 2 -6.91 4.98 -24.40
N GLY A 3 -6.22 4.05 -25.06
CA GLY A 3 -4.77 4.09 -25.23
C GLY A 3 -3.99 2.90 -24.68
N ALA A 4 -4.65 1.94 -24.03
CA ALA A 4 -3.97 0.68 -23.72
C ALA A 4 -3.59 -0.01 -25.06
N PRO A 5 -2.33 -0.41 -25.24
CA PRO A 5 -1.93 -1.12 -26.45
C PRO A 5 -2.74 -2.42 -26.59
N ASP A 6 -3.17 -2.75 -27.80
CA ASP A 6 -3.80 -4.04 -28.08
C ASP A 6 -2.79 -5.16 -27.81
N ARG A 7 -3.02 -5.90 -26.73
CA ARG A 7 -2.20 -7.04 -26.30
C ARG A 7 -2.86 -8.39 -26.61
N ASN A 8 -3.91 -8.40 -27.44
CA ASN A 8 -4.67 -9.60 -27.74
C ASN A 8 -3.73 -10.71 -28.24
N GLY A 9 -3.68 -11.81 -27.48
CA GLY A 9 -2.80 -12.95 -27.77
C GLY A 9 -1.30 -12.76 -27.44
N LYS A 10 -0.88 -11.62 -26.87
CA LYS A 10 0.50 -11.39 -26.41
C LYS A 10 0.65 -11.71 -24.93
N LYS A 11 1.79 -12.27 -24.57
CA LYS A 11 2.19 -12.43 -23.17
C LYS A 11 2.40 -11.05 -22.54
N ILE A 12 1.78 -10.84 -21.38
CA ILE A 12 1.87 -9.61 -20.60
C ILE A 12 2.71 -9.91 -19.35
N THR A 13 3.70 -9.08 -19.08
CA THR A 13 4.56 -9.20 -17.91
C THR A 13 4.20 -8.13 -16.88
N VAL A 14 3.88 -8.56 -15.65
CA VAL A 14 3.51 -7.68 -14.53
C VAL A 14 4.41 -7.97 -13.34
N VAL A 15 4.90 -6.92 -12.71
CA VAL A 15 5.61 -7.04 -11.44
C VAL A 15 4.81 -6.37 -10.32
N ASP A 16 4.76 -7.03 -9.18
CA ASP A 16 4.23 -6.51 -7.92
C ASP A 16 5.40 -6.09 -7.02
N ILE A 17 5.44 -4.83 -6.64
CA ILE A 17 6.44 -4.24 -5.73
C ILE A 17 5.73 -3.73 -4.48
N PRO A 18 5.50 -4.59 -3.47
CA PRO A 18 4.90 -4.19 -2.20
C PRO A 18 5.85 -3.31 -1.36
N LYS A 19 5.39 -2.81 -0.21
CA LYS A 19 6.25 -2.09 0.75
C LYS A 19 7.45 -2.92 1.18
N LEU A 20 7.22 -4.20 1.43
CA LEU A 20 8.22 -5.22 1.72
C LEU A 20 7.65 -6.61 1.42
N ILE A 21 8.53 -7.57 1.21
CA ILE A 21 8.16 -8.97 1.02
C ILE A 21 8.32 -9.77 2.32
N GLY A 22 7.63 -10.91 2.43
CA GLY A 22 7.81 -11.87 3.53
C GLY A 22 6.83 -11.75 4.69
N ILE A 23 5.96 -10.72 4.73
CA ILE A 23 4.91 -10.62 5.75
C ILE A 23 3.58 -11.21 5.25
N GLY A 24 2.75 -11.69 6.18
CA GLY A 24 1.51 -12.41 5.87
C GLY A 24 0.54 -11.64 4.97
N TYR A 25 0.41 -10.33 5.17
CA TYR A 25 -0.45 -9.47 4.35
C TYR A 25 -0.01 -9.47 2.88
N PHE A 26 1.26 -9.17 2.61
CA PHE A 26 1.76 -9.13 1.23
C PHE A 26 1.93 -10.52 0.61
N ASN A 27 2.12 -11.57 1.40
CA ASN A 27 2.04 -12.94 0.89
C ASN A 27 0.63 -13.28 0.37
N ALA A 28 -0.42 -12.78 1.05
CA ALA A 28 -1.79 -12.97 0.60
C ALA A 28 -2.10 -12.18 -0.67
N THR A 29 -1.64 -10.91 -0.78
CA THR A 29 -1.82 -10.11 -2.01
C THR A 29 -1.06 -10.71 -3.18
N SER A 30 0.19 -11.14 -2.97
CA SER A 30 1.01 -11.81 -3.99
C SER A 30 0.35 -13.08 -4.52
N LYS A 31 -0.26 -13.88 -3.61
CA LYS A 31 -1.03 -15.05 -4.01
C LYS A 31 -2.23 -14.67 -4.88
N GLY A 32 -2.99 -13.65 -4.49
CA GLY A 32 -4.14 -13.16 -5.28
C GLY A 32 -3.73 -12.69 -6.68
N ILE A 33 -2.59 -12.01 -6.79
CA ILE A 33 -2.02 -11.57 -8.07
C ILE A 33 -1.62 -12.78 -8.94
N ALA A 34 -0.99 -13.80 -8.35
CA ALA A 34 -0.63 -15.01 -9.06
C ALA A 34 -1.87 -15.81 -9.53
N ASP A 35 -2.89 -15.91 -8.68
CA ASP A 35 -4.16 -16.57 -9.03
C ASP A 35 -4.85 -15.86 -10.21
N ALA A 36 -4.91 -14.50 -10.17
CA ALA A 36 -5.49 -13.71 -11.25
C ALA A 36 -4.69 -13.84 -12.56
N ALA A 37 -3.36 -13.87 -12.49
CA ALA A 37 -2.52 -14.09 -13.66
C ALA A 37 -2.75 -15.47 -14.29
N ALA A 38 -2.90 -16.51 -13.46
CA ALA A 38 -3.22 -17.86 -13.91
C ALA A 38 -4.60 -17.93 -14.57
N GLU A 39 -5.61 -17.25 -14.02
CA GLU A 39 -6.96 -17.19 -14.60
C GLU A 39 -6.97 -16.49 -15.96
N LEU A 40 -6.20 -15.42 -16.12
CA LEU A 40 -6.08 -14.67 -17.36
C LEU A 40 -5.30 -15.44 -18.45
N GLY A 41 -4.41 -16.33 -18.08
CA GLY A 41 -3.70 -17.27 -18.96
C GLY A 41 -2.59 -16.68 -19.83
N ASN A 42 -2.63 -15.39 -20.12
CA ASN A 42 -1.62 -14.67 -20.90
C ASN A 42 -0.80 -13.65 -20.09
N VAL A 43 -0.96 -13.65 -18.77
CA VAL A 43 -0.23 -12.78 -17.85
C VAL A 43 0.81 -13.59 -17.08
N GLU A 44 2.04 -13.12 -17.08
CA GLU A 44 3.09 -13.57 -16.18
C GLU A 44 3.26 -12.53 -15.09
N ALA A 45 2.95 -12.89 -13.84
CA ALA A 45 3.09 -12.01 -12.70
C ALA A 45 4.20 -12.49 -11.77
N LYS A 46 4.99 -11.56 -11.25
CA LYS A 46 6.04 -11.81 -10.26
C LYS A 46 5.93 -10.79 -9.14
N THR A 47 6.06 -11.23 -7.88
CA THR A 47 6.29 -10.32 -6.75
C THR A 47 7.78 -10.23 -6.45
N ASP A 48 8.28 -9.02 -6.25
CA ASP A 48 9.66 -8.71 -5.89
C ASP A 48 9.68 -7.41 -5.06
N GLY A 49 10.73 -7.15 -4.29
CA GLY A 49 10.79 -5.92 -3.51
C GLY A 49 11.72 -6.00 -2.32
N PRO A 50 11.79 -4.93 -1.51
CA PRO A 50 12.63 -4.88 -0.33
C PRO A 50 12.17 -5.87 0.74
N THR A 51 13.09 -6.32 1.58
CA THR A 51 12.79 -7.22 2.73
C THR A 51 12.44 -6.44 4.00
N LYS A 52 12.61 -5.13 3.97
CA LYS A 52 12.21 -4.17 5.02
C LYS A 52 11.51 -2.98 4.39
N ALA A 53 10.68 -2.28 5.13
CA ALA A 53 10.05 -1.05 4.66
C ALA A 53 11.13 0.02 4.38
N ASN A 54 11.53 0.15 3.11
CA ASN A 54 12.59 1.05 2.65
C ASN A 54 12.22 1.64 1.28
N ILE A 55 11.99 2.95 1.25
CA ILE A 55 11.56 3.64 0.02
C ILE A 55 12.65 3.68 -1.06
N ASP A 56 13.91 3.84 -0.70
CA ASP A 56 15.01 3.93 -1.67
C ASP A 56 15.23 2.59 -2.37
N GLU A 57 15.16 1.48 -1.61
CA GLU A 57 15.20 0.14 -2.19
C GLU A 57 13.99 -0.10 -3.09
N GLN A 58 12.79 0.30 -2.65
CA GLN A 58 11.56 0.15 -3.45
C GLN A 58 11.66 0.90 -4.79
N ILE A 59 12.17 2.13 -4.78
CA ILE A 59 12.45 2.91 -5.99
C ILE A 59 13.43 2.18 -6.91
N THR A 60 14.48 1.60 -6.34
CA THR A 60 15.50 0.85 -7.10
C THR A 60 14.89 -0.39 -7.78
N PHE A 61 14.05 -1.16 -7.08
CA PHE A 61 13.34 -2.28 -7.68
C PHE A 61 12.46 -1.84 -8.85
N ILE A 62 11.66 -0.79 -8.66
CA ILE A 62 10.78 -0.25 -9.73
C ILE A 62 11.61 0.19 -10.93
N ASP A 63 12.72 0.90 -10.74
CA ASP A 63 13.57 1.38 -11.84
C ASP A 63 14.22 0.23 -12.63
N ASN A 64 14.62 -0.84 -11.95
CA ASN A 64 15.12 -2.05 -12.58
C ASN A 64 14.06 -2.71 -13.48
N TYR A 65 12.80 -2.78 -13.03
CA TYR A 65 11.70 -3.34 -13.82
C TYR A 65 11.26 -2.42 -14.98
N ILE A 66 11.36 -1.11 -14.81
CA ILE A 66 11.20 -0.16 -15.93
C ILE A 66 12.25 -0.43 -17.00
N THR A 67 13.49 -0.68 -16.58
CA THR A 67 14.61 -0.95 -17.50
C THR A 67 14.46 -2.29 -18.20
N SER A 68 13.92 -3.30 -17.52
CA SER A 68 13.64 -4.62 -18.12
C SER A 68 12.44 -4.63 -19.05
N GLY A 69 11.62 -3.56 -19.06
CA GLY A 69 10.52 -3.38 -20.01
C GLY A 69 9.29 -4.21 -19.70
N VAL A 70 8.90 -4.31 -18.42
CA VAL A 70 7.62 -4.93 -18.02
C VAL A 70 6.44 -4.15 -18.55
N ASP A 71 5.29 -4.81 -18.75
CA ASP A 71 4.07 -4.18 -19.25
C ASP A 71 3.26 -3.48 -18.14
N GLY A 72 3.41 -3.94 -16.89
CA GLY A 72 2.69 -3.39 -15.75
C GLY A 72 3.46 -3.46 -14.45
N ILE A 73 3.25 -2.48 -13.59
CA ILE A 73 3.77 -2.40 -12.23
C ILE A 73 2.59 -2.25 -11.27
N LEU A 74 2.46 -3.19 -10.33
CA LEU A 74 1.60 -3.09 -9.17
C LEU A 74 2.47 -2.63 -7.99
N PHE A 75 1.96 -1.77 -7.12
CA PHE A 75 2.76 -1.27 -6.00
C PHE A 75 1.91 -0.95 -4.77
N ALA A 76 2.51 -1.07 -3.59
CA ALA A 76 2.04 -0.48 -2.35
C ALA A 76 3.14 0.45 -1.81
N ALA A 77 2.88 1.75 -1.73
CA ALA A 77 3.92 2.76 -1.49
C ALA A 77 4.42 2.79 -0.03
N ASN A 78 5.73 2.83 0.18
CA ASN A 78 6.32 3.20 1.47
C ASN A 78 6.21 4.71 1.75
N ASP A 79 6.36 5.53 0.70
CA ASP A 79 6.18 6.98 0.75
C ASP A 79 5.50 7.47 -0.54
N PRO A 80 4.36 8.19 -0.44
CA PRO A 80 3.55 8.57 -1.60
C PRO A 80 4.20 9.62 -2.49
N VAL A 81 5.09 10.43 -1.93
CA VAL A 81 5.75 11.55 -2.64
C VAL A 81 7.07 11.07 -3.24
N ALA A 82 7.88 10.38 -2.44
CA ALA A 82 9.19 9.89 -2.88
C ALA A 82 9.10 8.86 -4.02
N ILE A 83 8.06 8.00 -4.02
CA ILE A 83 7.85 7.00 -5.09
C ILE A 83 7.33 7.62 -6.40
N ALA A 84 6.66 8.77 -6.35
CA ALA A 84 5.96 9.33 -7.49
C ALA A 84 6.86 9.57 -8.72
N PRO A 85 8.09 10.09 -8.62
CA PRO A 85 8.94 10.31 -9.80
C PRO A 85 9.26 9.03 -10.59
N VAL A 86 9.56 7.92 -9.93
CA VAL A 86 9.87 6.65 -10.61
C VAL A 86 8.62 6.03 -11.24
N LEU A 87 7.46 6.15 -10.61
CA LEU A 87 6.19 5.70 -11.19
C LEU A 87 5.80 6.53 -12.42
N LYS A 88 5.99 7.86 -12.38
CA LYS A 88 5.80 8.72 -13.56
C LYS A 88 6.75 8.37 -14.71
N LYS A 89 7.99 7.99 -14.38
CA LYS A 89 8.94 7.47 -15.38
C LYS A 89 8.39 6.19 -16.04
N ALA A 90 7.80 5.27 -15.27
CA ALA A 90 7.15 4.08 -15.82
C ALA A 90 6.00 4.45 -16.76
N LEU A 91 5.10 5.33 -16.34
CA LEU A 91 3.99 5.82 -17.16
C LEU A 91 4.47 6.45 -18.47
N SER A 92 5.53 7.28 -18.42
CA SER A 92 6.11 7.92 -19.60
C SER A 92 6.70 6.94 -20.63
N LYS A 93 7.03 5.73 -20.20
CA LYS A 93 7.48 4.62 -21.05
C LYS A 93 6.36 3.70 -21.51
N GLY A 94 5.10 4.03 -21.19
CA GLY A 94 3.94 3.23 -21.57
C GLY A 94 3.70 2.01 -20.68
N ILE A 95 4.37 1.91 -19.55
CA ILE A 95 4.15 0.87 -18.54
C ILE A 95 2.90 1.24 -17.73
N ASN A 96 1.98 0.28 -17.55
CA ASN A 96 0.80 0.50 -16.73
C ASN A 96 1.14 0.47 -15.24
N VAL A 97 0.59 1.41 -14.47
CA VAL A 97 0.90 1.56 -13.03
C VAL A 97 -0.39 1.53 -12.23
N VAL A 98 -0.49 0.57 -11.32
CA VAL A 98 -1.65 0.38 -10.45
C VAL A 98 -1.19 0.29 -9.00
N GLY A 99 -1.71 1.17 -8.15
CA GLY A 99 -1.48 1.12 -6.71
C GLY A 99 -2.52 0.27 -5.99
N TYR A 100 -2.14 -0.32 -4.88
CA TYR A 100 -3.03 -0.98 -3.94
C TYR A 100 -2.56 -0.74 -2.51
N ASP A 101 -3.38 -1.00 -1.50
CA ASP A 101 -3.07 -0.81 -0.07
C ASP A 101 -2.64 0.63 0.27
N ALA A 102 -1.42 1.00 -0.07
CA ALA A 102 -0.82 2.30 0.20
C ALA A 102 -0.59 3.07 -1.10
N ASN A 103 -1.27 4.21 -1.24
CA ASN A 103 -1.33 4.99 -2.48
C ASN A 103 -0.07 5.83 -2.73
N ALA A 104 0.15 6.21 -3.98
CA ALA A 104 1.03 7.30 -4.39
C ALA A 104 0.20 8.54 -4.76
N THR A 105 0.86 9.61 -5.22
CA THR A 105 0.15 10.79 -5.74
C THR A 105 -0.72 10.39 -6.95
N PRO A 106 -1.91 11.01 -7.13
CA PRO A 106 -2.86 10.59 -8.18
C PRO A 106 -2.30 10.61 -9.60
N ASP A 107 -1.36 11.49 -9.88
CA ASP A 107 -0.72 11.66 -11.19
C ASP A 107 0.42 10.67 -11.47
N ALA A 108 0.76 9.85 -10.47
CA ALA A 108 1.81 8.82 -10.57
C ALA A 108 1.29 7.41 -10.86
N ARG A 109 -0.03 7.24 -11.01
CA ARG A 109 -0.67 5.94 -11.25
C ARG A 109 -1.94 6.11 -12.07
N GLN A 110 -2.39 5.04 -12.70
CA GLN A 110 -3.66 5.02 -13.45
C GLN A 110 -4.83 4.61 -12.55
N TRP A 111 -4.64 3.60 -11.72
CA TRP A 111 -5.67 3.02 -10.84
C TRP A 111 -5.16 2.81 -9.43
N PHE A 112 -6.08 2.79 -8.48
CA PHE A 112 -5.80 2.44 -7.09
C PHE A 112 -6.88 1.51 -6.55
N VAL A 113 -6.46 0.37 -6.02
CA VAL A 113 -7.34 -0.60 -5.34
C VAL A 113 -7.25 -0.35 -3.84
N ASN A 114 -8.28 0.26 -3.29
CA ASN A 114 -8.36 0.51 -1.85
C ASN A 114 -8.99 -0.68 -1.14
N GLN A 115 -8.41 -1.13 -0.03
CA GLN A 115 -8.91 -2.27 0.73
C GLN A 115 -10.19 -1.95 1.50
N ALA A 116 -10.36 -0.72 1.99
CA ALA A 116 -11.55 -0.26 2.71
C ALA A 116 -11.58 1.27 2.84
N GLU A 117 -12.72 1.81 3.26
CA GLU A 117 -12.85 3.24 3.56
C GLU A 117 -12.06 3.62 4.81
N PHE A 118 -11.29 4.69 4.76
CA PHE A 118 -10.39 5.10 5.84
C PHE A 118 -11.12 5.40 7.14
N ASN A 119 -12.24 6.11 7.07
CA ASN A 119 -13.09 6.41 8.23
C ASN A 119 -13.71 5.13 8.83
N GLY A 120 -14.08 4.15 8.00
CA GLY A 120 -14.59 2.86 8.45
C GLY A 120 -13.55 2.07 9.25
N ILE A 121 -12.31 2.03 8.77
CA ILE A 121 -11.17 1.40 9.49
C ILE A 121 -10.93 2.13 10.82
N ALA A 122 -10.83 3.46 10.79
CA ALA A 122 -10.58 4.26 11.98
C ALA A 122 -11.66 4.05 13.04
N LYS A 123 -12.93 4.10 12.64
CA LYS A 123 -14.06 3.84 13.52
C LYS A 123 -13.99 2.45 14.14
N ALA A 124 -13.78 1.42 13.34
CA ALA A 124 -13.70 0.05 13.84
C ALA A 124 -12.56 -0.15 14.84
N MET A 125 -11.39 0.46 14.60
CA MET A 125 -10.25 0.38 15.53
C MET A 125 -10.55 1.09 16.85
N VAL A 126 -11.10 2.31 16.81
CA VAL A 126 -11.42 3.08 18.02
C VAL A 126 -12.55 2.44 18.82
N ASP A 127 -13.63 1.99 18.17
CA ASP A 127 -14.75 1.33 18.84
C ASP A 127 -14.31 0.01 19.53
N ASN A 128 -13.47 -0.78 18.87
CA ASN A 128 -12.93 -1.99 19.50
C ASN A 128 -12.04 -1.66 20.68
N MET A 129 -11.16 -0.65 20.57
CA MET A 129 -10.35 -0.19 21.70
C MET A 129 -11.23 0.30 22.84
N ALA A 130 -12.22 1.15 22.56
CA ALA A 130 -13.16 1.66 23.55
C ALA A 130 -13.86 0.52 24.31
N LYS A 131 -14.32 -0.50 23.59
CA LYS A 131 -14.95 -1.68 24.18
C LYS A 131 -14.00 -2.44 25.11
N GLU A 132 -12.73 -2.63 24.74
CA GLU A 132 -11.74 -3.37 25.54
C GLU A 132 -11.32 -2.61 26.81
N ILE A 133 -11.20 -1.28 26.74
CA ILE A 133 -10.79 -0.46 27.90
C ILE A 133 -11.97 0.14 28.69
N GLY A 134 -13.23 -0.16 28.33
CA GLY A 134 -14.43 0.30 29.03
C GLY A 134 -14.77 1.77 28.82
N GLU A 135 -14.54 2.31 27.60
CA GLU A 135 -14.85 3.70 27.20
C GLU A 135 -14.03 4.80 27.90
N GLU A 136 -13.09 4.43 28.79
CA GLU A 136 -12.21 5.39 29.44
C GLU A 136 -10.82 4.79 29.68
N GLY A 137 -9.80 5.67 29.76
CA GLY A 137 -8.42 5.24 29.95
C GLY A 137 -7.48 5.82 28.89
N SER A 138 -6.27 5.29 28.82
CA SER A 138 -5.23 5.77 27.93
C SER A 138 -4.78 4.69 26.95
N PHE A 139 -4.43 5.10 25.73
CA PHE A 139 -3.92 4.20 24.70
C PHE A 139 -2.80 4.87 23.90
N ALA A 140 -2.01 4.05 23.20
CA ALA A 140 -1.02 4.48 22.23
C ALA A 140 -1.29 3.76 20.90
N ILE A 141 -0.77 4.32 19.82
CA ILE A 141 -0.85 3.73 18.48
C ILE A 141 0.56 3.30 18.06
N VAL A 142 0.66 2.08 17.54
CA VAL A 142 1.86 1.59 16.85
C VAL A 142 1.57 1.60 15.35
N THR A 143 2.41 2.28 14.58
CA THR A 143 2.30 2.37 13.11
C THR A 143 3.57 1.85 12.44
N SER A 144 3.51 1.60 11.13
CA SER A 144 4.70 1.24 10.34
C SER A 144 5.70 2.39 10.33
N THR A 145 5.42 3.41 9.53
CA THR A 145 6.14 4.69 9.52
C THR A 145 5.14 5.84 9.46
N PHE A 146 5.54 7.05 9.86
CA PHE A 146 4.67 8.23 9.78
C PHE A 146 4.37 8.64 8.33
N THR A 147 5.18 8.21 7.37
CA THR A 147 5.01 8.52 5.94
C THR A 147 4.14 7.50 5.20
N THR A 148 3.85 6.33 5.80
CA THR A 148 2.99 5.31 5.19
C THR A 148 1.57 5.85 4.98
N PRO A 149 1.13 6.08 3.72
CA PRO A 149 0.00 6.98 3.43
C PRO A 149 -1.36 6.48 3.94
N ASN A 150 -1.62 5.16 3.89
CA ASN A 150 -2.85 4.59 4.41
C ASN A 150 -2.91 4.68 5.95
N GLN A 151 -1.82 4.33 6.64
CA GLN A 151 -1.76 4.38 8.10
C GLN A 151 -1.80 5.81 8.62
N ALA A 152 -1.09 6.74 8.00
CA ALA A 152 -1.17 8.16 8.34
C ALA A 152 -2.61 8.69 8.23
N ARG A 153 -3.36 8.26 7.20
CA ARG A 153 -4.77 8.64 7.04
C ARG A 153 -5.65 7.99 8.10
N TRP A 154 -5.47 6.71 8.41
CA TRP A 154 -6.23 6.05 9.49
C TRP A 154 -6.00 6.73 10.83
N ILE A 155 -4.77 7.07 11.17
CA ILE A 155 -4.40 7.78 12.40
C ILE A 155 -5.12 9.15 12.49
N ALA A 156 -5.13 9.92 11.41
CA ALA A 156 -5.85 11.19 11.37
C ALA A 156 -7.36 11.03 11.57
N GLU A 157 -7.99 10.04 10.94
CA GLU A 157 -9.41 9.74 11.11
C GLU A 157 -9.70 9.20 12.54
N MET A 158 -8.82 8.37 13.11
CA MET A 158 -8.93 7.89 14.48
C MET A 158 -8.88 9.04 15.48
N ALA A 159 -7.97 10.01 15.30
CA ALA A 159 -7.87 11.18 16.15
C ALA A 159 -9.17 12.00 16.14
N ALA A 160 -9.70 12.26 14.94
CA ALA A 160 -10.94 13.01 14.78
C ALA A 160 -12.14 12.26 15.40
N TYR A 161 -12.24 10.95 15.18
CA TYR A 161 -13.33 10.13 15.71
C TYR A 161 -13.25 10.00 17.24
N THR A 162 -12.07 9.76 17.81
CA THR A 162 -11.88 9.69 19.26
C THR A 162 -12.27 11.00 19.94
N ALA A 163 -11.84 12.13 19.39
CA ALA A 163 -12.18 13.45 19.92
C ALA A 163 -13.68 13.79 19.83
N ALA A 164 -14.38 13.23 18.86
CA ALA A 164 -15.83 13.47 18.68
C ALA A 164 -16.72 12.54 19.50
N CYS A 165 -16.34 11.27 19.68
CA CYS A 165 -17.21 10.22 20.19
C CYS A 165 -16.74 9.57 21.51
N HIS A 166 -15.45 9.63 21.84
CA HIS A 166 -14.86 8.92 22.98
C HIS A 166 -14.05 9.87 23.90
N LEU A 167 -14.71 10.89 24.43
CA LEU A 167 -14.09 12.02 25.17
C LEU A 167 -13.34 11.64 26.43
N LYS A 168 -13.58 10.45 26.99
CA LYS A 168 -12.87 9.95 28.19
C LYS A 168 -11.64 9.11 27.85
N MET A 169 -11.44 8.79 26.59
CA MET A 169 -10.26 8.10 26.11
C MET A 169 -9.14 9.11 25.82
N LYS A 170 -7.93 8.81 26.28
CA LYS A 170 -6.77 9.66 26.10
C LYS A 170 -5.72 8.98 25.22
N TRP A 171 -5.53 9.52 24.03
CA TRP A 171 -4.42 9.16 23.17
C TRP A 171 -3.13 9.77 23.72
N LEU A 172 -2.12 8.93 24.03
CA LEU A 172 -0.85 9.34 24.62
C LEU A 172 0.15 9.70 23.55
N GLU A 173 0.42 8.76 22.62
CA GLU A 173 1.41 8.91 21.58
C GLU A 173 1.18 7.95 20.41
N THR A 174 1.90 8.20 19.31
CA THR A 174 2.07 7.24 18.22
C THR A 174 3.55 6.92 18.06
N VAL A 175 3.90 5.65 17.91
CA VAL A 175 5.28 5.17 17.70
C VAL A 175 5.41 4.38 16.42
N GLU A 176 6.58 4.43 15.80
CA GLU A 176 6.89 3.64 14.59
C GLU A 176 7.50 2.29 14.96
N ALA A 177 7.08 1.24 14.25
CA ALA A 177 7.65 -0.10 14.33
C ALA A 177 8.21 -0.61 12.98
N GLN A 178 8.18 0.22 11.94
CA GLN A 178 8.74 -0.06 10.60
C GLN A 178 8.30 -1.42 9.99
N GLU A 179 7.10 -1.88 10.36
CA GLU A 179 6.55 -3.22 10.02
C GLU A 179 7.43 -4.38 10.51
N ASP A 180 8.29 -4.15 11.50
CA ASP A 180 9.09 -5.18 12.16
C ASP A 180 8.34 -5.70 13.39
N ASN A 181 7.99 -7.00 13.37
CA ASN A 181 7.27 -7.64 14.47
C ASN A 181 8.18 -8.02 15.66
N THR A 182 9.46 -7.68 15.59
CA THR A 182 10.46 -7.98 16.64
C THR A 182 10.90 -6.74 17.43
N LEU A 183 10.38 -5.57 17.06
CA LEU A 183 10.63 -4.30 17.75
C LEU A 183 9.62 -4.06 18.89
#